data_15e594ad3256b8c7961fdb743fcf8ec6
#
_entry.id   15e594ad3256b8c7961fdb743fcf8ec6
#
_cell.length_a   1.000
_cell.length_b   1.000
_cell.length_c   1.000
_cell.angle_alpha   90.00
_cell.angle_beta   90.00
_cell.angle_gamma   90.00
#
_symmetry.space_group_name_H-M   'P 1'
#
loop_
_entity.id
_entity.type
_entity.pdbx_description
1 polymer ?
#
loop_
_entity_poly.entity_id
_entity_poly.type
_entity_poly.pdbx_seq_one_letter_code
_entity_poly.pdbx_strand_id
1 'polypeptide(L)'
;IILEGINFDDTKALFNVGFTIENPMDNHITNVEREWSQKYARAEWDWYLSRNPSINKLGEIYGKIPPIWKKMADEDGHVNSNYGYQIFRDNQLHYVVEKLTNNPNTRHAALSIYDGKENEKYATDTPCTYAIQFTVLDNRLNMSVYLRSNDLWYGFCNDQYQFSHIQELVAKMSGYD
;
A
#
# COMPACT_ATOMS: atom_id res chain seq x y z
N ILE A 1 18.76 -2.02 11.15
CA ILE A 1 18.19 -3.36 11.48
C ILE A 1 19.32 -4.36 11.74
N ILE A 2 20.31 -4.48 10.87
CA ILE A 2 21.39 -5.47 11.04
C ILE A 2 22.14 -5.29 12.36
N LEU A 3 22.42 -4.04 12.76
CA LEU A 3 23.19 -3.74 13.98
C LEU A 3 22.31 -3.62 15.25
N GLU A 4 21.11 -3.08 15.13
CA GLU A 4 20.27 -2.68 16.26
C GLU A 4 18.96 -3.48 16.36
N GLY A 5 18.63 -4.25 15.33
CA GLY A 5 17.41 -5.05 15.31
C GLY A 5 17.47 -6.21 16.30
N ILE A 6 16.37 -6.44 16.99
CA ILE A 6 16.20 -7.61 17.85
C ILE A 6 15.78 -8.83 17.04
N ASN A 7 16.12 -10.02 17.55
CA ASN A 7 15.63 -11.25 16.95
C ASN A 7 14.13 -11.38 17.24
N PHE A 8 13.35 -11.58 16.19
CA PHE A 8 11.91 -11.76 16.25
C PHE A 8 11.52 -12.87 15.27
N ASP A 9 11.20 -14.03 15.83
CA ASP A 9 11.05 -15.26 15.08
C ASP A 9 12.30 -15.54 14.23
N ASP A 10 12.17 -15.83 12.96
CA ASP A 10 13.26 -16.09 12.01
C ASP A 10 13.86 -14.80 11.39
N THR A 11 13.46 -13.62 11.88
CA THR A 11 13.85 -12.31 11.34
C THR A 11 14.57 -11.44 12.37
N LYS A 12 15.11 -10.31 11.89
CA LYS A 12 15.51 -9.17 12.74
C LYS A 12 14.56 -8.02 12.53
N ALA A 13 14.01 -7.48 13.62
CA ALA A 13 13.03 -6.41 13.59
C ALA A 13 13.45 -5.19 14.41
N LEU A 14 13.04 -4.02 13.96
CA LEU A 14 12.95 -2.77 14.73
C LEU A 14 11.48 -2.41 14.89
N PHE A 15 11.11 -1.96 16.08
CA PHE A 15 9.73 -1.56 16.38
C PHE A 15 9.63 -0.03 16.52
N ASN A 16 8.42 0.49 16.25
CA ASN A 16 8.13 1.93 16.36
C ASN A 16 9.05 2.80 15.51
N VAL A 17 9.35 2.36 14.31
CA VAL A 17 10.17 3.11 13.34
C VAL A 17 9.30 4.06 12.55
N GLY A 18 9.74 5.31 12.40
CA GLY A 18 9.14 6.29 11.52
C GLY A 18 10.21 6.92 10.61
N PHE A 19 9.85 7.18 9.38
CA PHE A 19 10.69 7.89 8.41
C PHE A 19 9.82 8.64 7.40
N THR A 20 10.41 9.58 6.70
CA THR A 20 9.74 10.38 5.68
C THR A 20 10.38 10.15 4.33
N ILE A 21 9.56 9.96 3.30
CA ILE A 21 9.96 10.03 1.90
C ILE A 21 9.66 11.47 1.43
N GLU A 22 10.70 12.28 1.25
CA GLU A 22 10.55 13.70 0.94
C GLU A 22 10.02 13.95 -0.47
N ASN A 23 10.40 13.11 -1.43
CA ASN A 23 9.93 13.17 -2.80
C ASN A 23 9.30 11.84 -3.24
N PRO A 24 7.98 11.66 -3.08
CA PRO A 24 7.31 10.42 -3.46
C PRO A 24 7.31 10.17 -4.98
N MET A 25 7.57 11.17 -5.81
CA MET A 25 7.67 11.01 -7.26
C MET A 25 8.98 10.34 -7.70
N ASP A 26 10.02 10.39 -6.84
CA ASP A 26 11.28 9.66 -7.03
C ASP A 26 11.17 8.26 -6.41
N ASN A 27 10.28 7.46 -6.98
CA ASN A 27 9.89 6.15 -6.45
C ASN A 27 10.57 4.96 -7.16
N HIS A 28 11.55 5.22 -8.01
CA HIS A 28 12.28 4.18 -8.73
C HIS A 28 13.49 3.68 -7.93
N ILE A 29 13.55 2.37 -7.66
CA ILE A 29 14.68 1.76 -6.96
C ILE A 29 15.81 1.48 -7.96
N THR A 30 16.91 2.20 -7.81
CA THR A 30 18.09 2.12 -8.72
C THR A 30 19.18 1.17 -8.23
N ASN A 31 19.13 0.74 -6.96
CA ASN A 31 20.10 -0.20 -6.42
C ASN A 31 19.88 -1.59 -7.03
N VAL A 32 20.86 -2.03 -7.85
CA VAL A 32 20.78 -3.29 -8.59
C VAL A 32 20.77 -4.55 -7.70
N GLU A 33 21.34 -4.47 -6.50
CA GLU A 33 21.33 -5.57 -5.53
C GLU A 33 19.93 -5.88 -5.00
N ARG A 34 19.01 -4.92 -5.10
CA ARG A 34 17.61 -5.10 -4.71
C ARG A 34 16.82 -5.97 -5.69
N GLU A 35 17.32 -6.15 -6.91
CA GLU A 35 16.63 -6.89 -7.98
C GLU A 35 15.17 -6.46 -8.15
N TRP A 36 14.87 -5.18 -7.88
CA TRP A 36 13.53 -4.65 -7.94
C TRP A 36 13.00 -4.62 -9.37
N SER A 37 11.79 -5.08 -9.55
CA SER A 37 11.14 -5.15 -10.86
C SER A 37 10.10 -4.04 -11.03
N GLN A 38 10.45 -2.97 -11.72
CA GLN A 38 9.48 -1.92 -12.08
C GLN A 38 8.31 -2.50 -12.88
N LYS A 39 8.55 -3.50 -13.74
CA LYS A 39 7.49 -4.18 -14.48
C LYS A 39 6.46 -4.80 -13.53
N TYR A 40 6.94 -5.44 -12.46
CA TYR A 40 6.07 -6.03 -11.46
C TYR A 40 5.33 -4.94 -10.66
N ALA A 41 6.03 -3.93 -10.17
CA ALA A 41 5.41 -2.85 -9.40
C ALA A 41 4.31 -2.12 -10.19
N ARG A 42 4.52 -1.90 -11.50
CA ARG A 42 3.50 -1.34 -12.39
C ARG A 42 2.30 -2.27 -12.58
N ALA A 43 2.55 -3.57 -12.79
CA ALA A 43 1.47 -4.55 -12.91
C ALA A 43 0.65 -4.68 -11.62
N GLU A 44 1.28 -4.57 -10.46
CA GLU A 44 0.61 -4.54 -9.16
C GLU A 44 -0.25 -3.27 -8.99
N TRP A 45 0.25 -2.12 -9.44
CA TRP A 45 -0.55 -0.90 -9.50
C TRP A 45 -1.78 -1.03 -10.38
N ASP A 46 -1.63 -1.57 -11.60
CA ASP A 46 -2.76 -1.85 -12.50
C ASP A 46 -3.76 -2.83 -11.89
N TRP A 47 -3.25 -3.81 -11.13
CA TRP A 47 -4.09 -4.72 -10.37
C TRP A 47 -4.87 -3.99 -9.26
N TYR A 48 -4.26 -3.06 -8.54
CA TYR A 48 -4.97 -2.23 -7.55
C TYR A 48 -6.07 -1.40 -8.19
N LEU A 49 -5.80 -0.77 -9.32
CA LEU A 49 -6.79 0.02 -10.07
C LEU A 49 -7.96 -0.84 -10.60
N SER A 50 -7.74 -2.13 -10.81
CA SER A 50 -8.80 -3.07 -11.21
C SER A 50 -9.83 -3.33 -10.11
N ARG A 51 -9.51 -3.00 -8.86
CA ARG A 51 -10.33 -3.23 -7.65
C ARG A 51 -10.71 -4.71 -7.45
N ASN A 52 -9.99 -5.61 -8.08
CA ASN A 52 -10.26 -7.04 -8.04
C ASN A 52 -9.22 -7.74 -7.17
N PRO A 53 -9.59 -8.35 -6.02
CA PRO A 53 -8.64 -8.99 -5.11
C PRO A 53 -8.10 -10.33 -5.63
N SER A 54 -8.59 -10.83 -6.78
CA SER A 54 -8.15 -12.11 -7.34
C SER A 54 -6.72 -12.05 -7.86
N ILE A 55 -5.90 -13.02 -7.45
CA ILE A 55 -4.53 -13.21 -7.96
C ILE A 55 -4.51 -13.60 -9.45
N ASN A 56 -5.59 -14.16 -9.97
CA ASN A 56 -5.73 -14.45 -11.38
C ASN A 56 -5.73 -13.15 -12.20
N LYS A 57 -6.35 -12.08 -11.68
CA LYS A 57 -6.32 -10.76 -12.32
C LYS A 57 -4.90 -10.19 -12.40
N LEU A 58 -4.10 -10.33 -11.35
CA LEU A 58 -2.68 -10.00 -11.41
C LEU A 58 -1.94 -10.86 -12.45
N GLY A 59 -2.27 -12.16 -12.50
CA GLY A 59 -1.70 -13.07 -13.49
C GLY A 59 -1.97 -12.66 -14.94
N GLU A 60 -3.18 -12.18 -15.25
CA GLU A 60 -3.56 -11.63 -16.56
C GLU A 60 -2.72 -10.39 -16.91
N ILE A 61 -2.55 -9.47 -15.95
CA ILE A 61 -1.84 -8.19 -16.15
C ILE A 61 -0.33 -8.42 -16.26
N TYR A 62 0.25 -9.19 -15.35
CA TYR A 62 1.70 -9.38 -15.27
C TYR A 62 2.25 -10.47 -16.16
N GLY A 63 1.39 -11.40 -16.60
CA GLY A 63 1.74 -12.60 -17.38
C GLY A 63 2.07 -13.84 -16.54
N LYS A 64 2.11 -13.73 -15.23
CA LYS A 64 2.27 -14.85 -14.28
C LYS A 64 1.81 -14.43 -12.88
N ILE A 65 1.42 -15.41 -12.07
CA ILE A 65 1.12 -15.16 -10.65
C ILE A 65 2.40 -15.39 -9.83
N PRO A 66 2.91 -14.37 -9.11
CA PRO A 66 4.06 -14.53 -8.22
C PRO A 66 3.79 -15.59 -7.13
N PRO A 67 4.80 -16.40 -6.74
CA PRO A 67 4.62 -17.48 -5.76
C PRO A 67 4.06 -17.02 -4.41
N ILE A 68 4.44 -15.81 -3.97
CA ILE A 68 3.95 -15.26 -2.70
C ILE A 68 2.43 -15.11 -2.71
N TRP A 69 1.85 -14.59 -3.78
CA TRP A 69 0.40 -14.43 -3.89
C TRP A 69 -0.35 -15.75 -3.94
N LYS A 70 0.24 -16.78 -4.59
CA LYS A 70 -0.33 -18.14 -4.54
C LYS A 70 -0.36 -18.71 -3.13
N LYS A 71 0.64 -18.39 -2.30
CA LYS A 71 0.72 -18.83 -0.90
C LYS A 71 -0.28 -18.10 -0.02
N MET A 72 -0.55 -16.83 -0.31
CA MET A 72 -1.40 -15.95 0.51
C MET A 72 -2.89 -16.04 0.16
N ALA A 73 -3.21 -16.47 -1.06
CA ALA A 73 -4.59 -16.51 -1.53
C ALA A 73 -5.42 -17.57 -0.79
N ASP A 74 -6.70 -17.27 -0.64
CA ASP A 74 -7.72 -18.20 -0.18
C ASP A 74 -8.07 -19.24 -1.27
N GLU A 75 -9.05 -20.11 -0.99
CA GLU A 75 -9.50 -21.17 -1.89
C GLU A 75 -10.07 -20.64 -3.22
N ASP A 76 -10.63 -19.43 -3.21
CA ASP A 76 -11.18 -18.74 -4.38
C ASP A 76 -10.12 -17.94 -5.16
N GLY A 77 -8.89 -17.93 -4.69
CA GLY A 77 -7.79 -17.19 -5.28
C GLY A 77 -7.83 -15.69 -4.97
N HIS A 78 -8.45 -15.28 -3.88
CA HIS A 78 -8.51 -13.90 -3.42
C HIS A 78 -7.50 -13.64 -2.32
N VAL A 79 -7.04 -12.39 -2.22
CA VAL A 79 -6.18 -11.91 -1.14
C VAL A 79 -6.76 -10.67 -0.48
N ASN A 80 -6.57 -10.58 0.84
CA ASN A 80 -6.99 -9.42 1.63
C ASN A 80 -6.04 -8.22 1.46
N SER A 81 -4.78 -8.49 1.14
CA SER A 81 -3.72 -7.48 1.00
C SER A 81 -3.71 -6.77 -0.36
N ASN A 82 -4.73 -6.90 -1.22
CA ASN A 82 -4.89 -6.02 -2.35
C ASN A 82 -5.32 -4.62 -1.86
N TYR A 83 -4.37 -3.70 -1.73
CA TYR A 83 -4.66 -2.36 -1.22
C TYR A 83 -5.59 -1.57 -2.15
N GLY A 84 -5.58 -1.84 -3.45
CA GLY A 84 -6.54 -1.25 -4.38
C GLY A 84 -7.97 -1.63 -4.02
N TYR A 85 -8.26 -2.92 -3.82
CA TYR A 85 -9.56 -3.36 -3.34
C TYR A 85 -9.93 -2.63 -2.04
N GLN A 86 -8.99 -2.57 -1.07
CA GLN A 86 -9.23 -1.98 0.23
C GLN A 86 -9.51 -0.47 0.17
N ILE A 87 -8.78 0.31 -0.62
CA ILE A 87 -8.97 1.78 -0.70
C ILE A 87 -10.26 2.16 -1.43
N PHE A 88 -10.76 1.31 -2.33
CA PHE A 88 -11.99 1.58 -3.07
C PHE A 88 -13.25 1.02 -2.41
N ARG A 89 -13.14 0.05 -1.48
CA ARG A 89 -14.31 -0.51 -0.81
C ARG A 89 -15.08 0.56 -0.02
N ASP A 90 -16.34 0.34 0.19
CA ASP A 90 -17.23 1.21 1.00
C ASP A 90 -17.17 2.69 0.60
N ASN A 91 -16.75 2.97 -0.63
CA ASN A 91 -16.62 4.32 -1.18
C ASN A 91 -15.68 5.26 -0.40
N GLN A 92 -14.76 4.70 0.40
CA GLN A 92 -13.93 5.51 1.30
C GLN A 92 -12.95 6.44 0.56
N LEU A 93 -12.45 6.06 -0.62
CA LEU A 93 -11.61 6.96 -1.42
C LEU A 93 -12.38 8.23 -1.83
N HIS A 94 -13.62 8.07 -2.27
CA HIS A 94 -14.46 9.22 -2.63
C HIS A 94 -14.72 10.13 -1.42
N TYR A 95 -15.00 9.53 -0.26
CA TYR A 95 -15.15 10.28 0.99
C TYR A 95 -13.90 11.10 1.31
N VAL A 96 -12.70 10.53 1.21
CA VAL A 96 -11.43 11.24 1.45
C VAL A 96 -11.26 12.42 0.50
N VAL A 97 -11.47 12.19 -0.80
CA VAL A 97 -11.36 13.24 -1.83
C VAL A 97 -12.36 14.36 -1.56
N GLU A 98 -13.61 14.03 -1.25
CA GLU A 98 -14.65 15.02 -0.90
C GLU A 98 -14.23 15.87 0.32
N LYS A 99 -13.71 15.22 1.39
CA LYS A 99 -13.27 15.96 2.58
C LYS A 99 -12.12 16.93 2.29
N LEU A 100 -11.13 16.49 1.52
CA LEU A 100 -9.98 17.32 1.11
C LEU A 100 -10.42 18.49 0.22
N THR A 101 -11.28 18.24 -0.77
CA THR A 101 -11.77 19.26 -1.69
C THR A 101 -12.60 20.34 -0.96
N ASN A 102 -13.45 19.91 0.00
CA ASN A 102 -14.31 20.84 0.72
C ASN A 102 -13.59 21.61 1.83
N ASN A 103 -12.53 21.05 2.40
CA ASN A 103 -11.78 21.70 3.48
C ASN A 103 -10.33 21.21 3.53
N PRO A 104 -9.35 22.02 3.09
CA PRO A 104 -7.93 21.64 3.16
C PRO A 104 -7.42 21.39 4.58
N ASN A 105 -8.08 21.96 5.59
CA ASN A 105 -7.71 21.77 7.00
C ASN A 105 -8.44 20.58 7.65
N THR A 106 -9.05 19.69 6.87
CA THR A 106 -9.75 18.52 7.39
C THR A 106 -8.79 17.57 8.10
N ARG A 107 -9.26 16.98 9.20
CA ARG A 107 -8.59 15.86 9.90
C ARG A 107 -9.32 14.54 9.68
N HIS A 108 -10.29 14.51 8.76
CA HIS A 108 -11.16 13.35 8.52
C HIS A 108 -10.74 12.56 7.27
N ALA A 109 -9.72 13.01 6.54
CA ALA A 109 -9.26 12.37 5.31
C ALA A 109 -8.37 11.15 5.63
N ALA A 110 -9.00 10.05 6.01
CA ALA A 110 -8.33 8.80 6.31
C ALA A 110 -9.03 7.61 5.65
N LEU A 111 -8.21 6.65 5.19
CA LEU A 111 -8.63 5.34 4.67
C LEU A 111 -8.31 4.27 5.71
N SER A 112 -9.23 3.35 5.96
CA SER A 112 -8.99 2.15 6.75
C SER A 112 -8.69 0.98 5.82
N ILE A 113 -7.48 0.42 5.94
CA ILE A 113 -7.07 -0.75 5.16
C ILE A 113 -7.36 -2.02 5.95
N TYR A 114 -6.95 -2.05 7.23
CA TYR A 114 -7.19 -3.16 8.11
C TYR A 114 -8.65 -3.16 8.61
N ASP A 115 -9.33 -4.26 8.40
CA ASP A 115 -10.69 -4.48 8.89
C ASP A 115 -10.77 -5.85 9.58
N GLY A 116 -11.18 -5.87 10.85
CA GLY A 116 -11.23 -7.09 11.64
C GLY A 116 -12.19 -8.15 11.07
N LYS A 117 -13.33 -7.72 10.52
CA LYS A 117 -14.30 -8.64 9.91
C LYS A 117 -13.81 -9.23 8.59
N GLU A 118 -13.10 -8.43 7.79
CA GLU A 118 -12.50 -8.92 6.56
C GLU A 118 -11.37 -9.89 6.88
N ASN A 119 -10.52 -9.58 7.86
CA ASN A 119 -9.41 -10.46 8.26
C ASN A 119 -9.85 -11.85 8.73
N GLU A 120 -11.02 -11.96 9.35
CA GLU A 120 -11.56 -13.27 9.78
C GLU A 120 -11.83 -14.23 8.61
N LYS A 121 -11.99 -13.70 7.40
CA LYS A 121 -12.27 -14.50 6.19
C LYS A 121 -11.00 -15.10 5.58
N TYR A 122 -9.82 -14.60 5.95
CA TYR A 122 -8.55 -15.00 5.38
C TYR A 122 -7.65 -15.68 6.41
N ALA A 123 -7.28 -16.93 6.15
CA ALA A 123 -6.46 -17.72 7.08
C ALA A 123 -4.99 -17.29 7.10
N THR A 124 -4.47 -16.78 5.97
CA THR A 124 -3.03 -16.59 5.76
C THR A 124 -2.66 -15.17 5.37
N ASP A 125 -3.61 -14.36 4.93
CA ASP A 125 -3.35 -13.01 4.41
C ASP A 125 -4.01 -11.92 5.26
N THR A 126 -3.18 -11.16 5.96
CA THR A 126 -3.59 -9.99 6.74
C THR A 126 -2.83 -8.75 6.25
N PRO A 127 -3.51 -7.65 5.88
CA PRO A 127 -2.83 -6.43 5.42
C PRO A 127 -1.76 -5.96 6.39
N CYS A 128 -0.60 -5.59 5.86
CA CYS A 128 0.47 -4.98 6.64
C CYS A 128 0.15 -3.52 6.99
N THR A 129 -0.65 -2.85 6.18
CA THR A 129 -1.09 -1.48 6.38
C THR A 129 -2.39 -1.43 7.18
N TYR A 130 -2.43 -0.58 8.22
CA TYR A 130 -3.65 -0.32 8.98
C TYR A 130 -4.51 0.75 8.35
N ALA A 131 -3.90 1.91 8.11
CA ALA A 131 -4.59 3.11 7.67
C ALA A 131 -3.65 4.01 6.87
N ILE A 132 -4.27 4.89 6.07
CA ILE A 132 -3.60 5.96 5.36
C ILE A 132 -4.32 7.26 5.72
N GLN A 133 -3.58 8.27 6.19
CA GLN A 133 -4.07 9.60 6.51
C GLN A 133 -3.52 10.61 5.53
N PHE A 134 -4.38 11.50 5.04
CA PHE A 134 -3.99 12.61 4.18
C PHE A 134 -4.12 13.94 4.92
N THR A 135 -3.17 14.85 4.67
CA THR A 135 -3.12 16.18 5.26
C THR A 135 -2.60 17.16 4.22
N VAL A 136 -3.25 18.30 4.07
CA VAL A 136 -2.77 19.37 3.19
C VAL A 136 -1.95 20.38 4.00
N LEU A 137 -0.70 20.60 3.58
CA LEU A 137 0.20 21.60 4.14
C LEU A 137 0.79 22.40 2.99
N ASP A 138 0.69 23.72 3.04
CA ASP A 138 1.22 24.64 2.00
C ASP A 138 0.78 24.25 0.57
N ASN A 139 -0.50 23.92 0.42
CA ASN A 139 -1.13 23.45 -0.82
C ASN A 139 -0.58 22.13 -1.38
N ARG A 140 0.19 21.39 -0.59
CA ARG A 140 0.71 20.07 -0.95
C ARG A 140 0.01 18.98 -0.17
N LEU A 141 -0.33 17.90 -0.84
CA LEU A 141 -0.90 16.73 -0.19
C LEU A 141 0.22 15.90 0.45
N ASN A 142 0.16 15.77 1.77
CA ASN A 142 1.01 14.86 2.53
C ASN A 142 0.22 13.60 2.88
N MET A 143 0.90 12.47 2.90
CA MET A 143 0.32 11.18 3.22
C MET A 143 1.12 10.49 4.33
N SER A 144 0.43 10.03 5.36
CA SER A 144 1.00 9.19 6.42
C SER A 144 0.44 7.77 6.29
N VAL A 145 1.33 6.78 6.24
CA VAL A 145 0.98 5.37 6.13
C VAL A 145 1.35 4.65 7.42
N TYR A 146 0.40 3.95 8.02
CA TYR A 146 0.58 3.22 9.28
C TYR A 146 0.62 1.73 9.01
N LEU A 147 1.76 1.10 9.27
CA LEU A 147 1.97 -0.33 9.03
C LEU A 147 2.25 -1.06 10.36
N ARG A 148 1.71 -2.30 10.50
CA ARG A 148 2.08 -3.23 11.57
C ARG A 148 3.40 -3.93 11.30
N SER A 149 3.79 -4.04 10.03
CA SER A 149 4.98 -4.71 9.56
C SER A 149 5.36 -4.19 8.18
N ASN A 150 6.65 -4.10 7.91
CA ASN A 150 7.16 -3.83 6.58
C ASN A 150 8.47 -4.59 6.39
N ASP A 151 8.56 -5.42 5.37
CA ASP A 151 9.80 -6.07 4.95
C ASP A 151 10.65 -5.08 4.15
N LEU A 152 11.85 -4.78 4.64
CA LEU A 152 12.72 -3.78 4.01
C LEU A 152 13.36 -4.24 2.71
N TRP A 153 13.38 -5.55 2.46
CA TRP A 153 14.06 -6.06 1.26
C TRP A 153 13.12 -6.13 0.07
N TYR A 154 12.00 -6.82 0.21
CA TYR A 154 11.02 -7.01 -0.86
C TYR A 154 9.84 -6.06 -0.74
N GLY A 155 9.22 -5.99 0.44
CA GLY A 155 7.99 -5.23 0.70
C GLY A 155 8.19 -3.75 0.45
N PHE A 156 9.13 -3.12 1.14
CA PHE A 156 9.35 -1.67 1.08
C PHE A 156 9.52 -1.14 -0.35
N CYS A 157 10.27 -1.85 -1.19
CA CYS A 157 10.52 -1.40 -2.57
C CYS A 157 9.24 -1.29 -3.41
N ASN A 158 8.29 -2.20 -3.21
CA ASN A 158 6.99 -2.17 -3.87
C ASN A 158 6.02 -1.24 -3.14
N ASP A 159 5.96 -1.30 -1.81
CA ASP A 159 5.04 -0.50 -1.01
C ASP A 159 5.24 1.00 -1.24
N GLN A 160 6.50 1.50 -1.24
CA GLN A 160 6.77 2.91 -1.48
C GLN A 160 6.34 3.35 -2.91
N TYR A 161 6.45 2.48 -3.90
CA TYR A 161 5.97 2.73 -5.25
C TYR A 161 4.44 2.82 -5.28
N GLN A 162 3.76 1.86 -4.66
CA GLN A 162 2.30 1.83 -4.62
C GLN A 162 1.72 3.00 -3.81
N PHE A 163 2.29 3.30 -2.64
CA PHE A 163 1.85 4.44 -1.83
C PHE A 163 2.07 5.77 -2.52
N SER A 164 3.18 5.95 -3.25
CA SER A 164 3.42 7.14 -4.07
C SER A 164 2.32 7.34 -5.10
N HIS A 165 1.89 6.28 -5.77
CA HIS A 165 0.80 6.36 -6.75
C HIS A 165 -0.58 6.57 -6.10
N ILE A 166 -0.82 6.03 -4.90
CA ILE A 166 -2.04 6.34 -4.13
C ILE A 166 -2.07 7.83 -3.77
N GLN A 167 -0.95 8.39 -3.31
CA GLN A 167 -0.84 9.80 -3.00
C GLN A 167 -1.09 10.67 -4.24
N GLU A 168 -0.44 10.36 -5.36
CA GLU A 168 -0.63 11.04 -6.63
C GLU A 168 -2.09 10.99 -7.11
N LEU A 169 -2.73 9.81 -6.98
CA LEU A 169 -4.14 9.64 -7.34
C LEU A 169 -5.04 10.56 -6.52
N VAL A 170 -4.86 10.59 -5.20
CA VAL A 170 -5.66 11.43 -4.30
C VAL A 170 -5.37 12.92 -4.56
N ALA A 171 -4.12 13.31 -4.76
CA ALA A 171 -3.73 14.68 -5.08
C ALA A 171 -4.44 15.17 -6.37
N LYS A 172 -4.35 14.40 -7.45
CA LYS A 172 -5.04 14.71 -8.71
C LYS A 172 -6.56 14.80 -8.57
N MET A 173 -7.17 13.91 -7.81
CA MET A 173 -8.63 13.90 -7.60
C MET A 173 -9.11 15.05 -6.73
N SER A 174 -8.30 15.54 -5.81
CA SER A 174 -8.65 16.60 -4.87
C SER A 174 -8.10 18.00 -5.26
N GLY A 175 -7.29 18.07 -6.32
CA GLY A 175 -6.77 19.32 -6.87
C GLY A 175 -5.58 19.90 -6.11
N TYR A 176 -4.78 19.08 -5.45
CA TYR A 176 -3.53 19.45 -4.77
C TYR A 176 -2.29 18.95 -5.52
N ASP A 177 -1.14 19.55 -5.17
CA ASP A 177 0.19 19.10 -5.63
C ASP A 177 0.75 18.01 -4.73
#